data_be3a2d33dbd5389f79d580ef1962c53b
#
_entry.id   be3a2d33dbd5389f79d580ef1962c53b
#
_cell.length_a   1.000
_cell.length_b   1.000
_cell.length_c   1.000
_cell.angle_alpha   90.00
_cell.angle_beta   90.00
_cell.angle_gamma   90.00
#
_symmetry.space_group_name_H-M   'P 1'
#
loop_
_entity.id
_entity.type
_entity.pdbx_description
1 polymer ?
#
loop_
_entity_poly.entity_id
_entity_poly.type
_entity_poly.pdbx_seq_one_letter_code
_entity_poly.pdbx_strand_id
1 'polypeptide(L)'
;MKKTISVSMVRHDGELNQALQRLAKTAVYVGISAGSKGDTRNDGGPSNHLLGFVHENGSPVNNIPPRPFLVPGLEANREMIVDCLKGAMDCALKGDEKKCGQTLERLAIRSASAVKSYMQTADFEPLKPRTIANRNRSRLTQGTRENEMEGVGIRPLINTGQLRDAIDGVVVEE
;
A
#
# COMPACT_ATOMS: atom_id res chain seq x y z
N MET A 1 -13.29 -39.57 51.15
CA MET A 1 -12.61 -38.30 50.97
C MET A 1 -13.20 -37.62 49.74
N LYS A 2 -13.91 -36.50 49.89
CA LYS A 2 -14.45 -35.71 48.76
C LYS A 2 -13.33 -34.77 48.27
N LYS A 3 -12.84 -34.96 47.05
CA LYS A 3 -11.94 -34.01 46.41
C LYS A 3 -12.75 -32.79 45.92
N THR A 4 -12.56 -31.65 46.57
CA THR A 4 -13.10 -30.38 46.11
C THR A 4 -12.19 -29.83 45.04
N ILE A 5 -12.68 -29.69 43.80
CA ILE A 5 -11.98 -29.01 42.71
C ILE A 5 -12.38 -27.54 42.82
N SER A 6 -11.45 -26.68 43.22
CA SER A 6 -11.65 -25.24 43.17
C SER A 6 -11.18 -24.71 41.77
N VAL A 7 -12.10 -24.17 40.99
CA VAL A 7 -11.81 -23.48 39.74
C VAL A 7 -11.67 -21.99 40.09
N SER A 8 -10.45 -21.46 40.01
CA SER A 8 -10.21 -20.03 40.10
C SER A 8 -10.29 -19.44 38.72
N MET A 9 -11.32 -18.63 38.48
CA MET A 9 -11.42 -17.84 37.25
C MET A 9 -10.61 -16.56 37.47
N VAL A 10 -9.42 -16.47 36.84
CA VAL A 10 -8.63 -15.23 36.80
C VAL A 10 -9.23 -14.34 35.70
N ARG A 11 -9.86 -13.25 36.11
CA ARG A 11 -10.36 -12.23 35.15
C ARG A 11 -9.23 -11.29 34.80
N HIS A 12 -8.79 -11.34 33.56
CA HIS A 12 -7.85 -10.38 32.97
C HIS A 12 -8.58 -9.23 32.25
N ASP A 13 -9.75 -8.85 32.73
CA ASP A 13 -10.62 -7.86 32.08
C ASP A 13 -9.91 -6.51 31.84
N GLY A 14 -9.01 -6.11 32.73
CA GLY A 14 -8.25 -4.88 32.63
C GLY A 14 -7.18 -4.90 31.53
N GLU A 15 -6.42 -5.98 31.43
CA GLU A 15 -5.37 -6.16 30.42
C GLU A 15 -5.98 -6.32 29.03
N LEU A 16 -7.07 -7.09 28.92
CA LEU A 16 -7.81 -7.25 27.68
C LEU A 16 -8.36 -5.91 27.17
N ASN A 17 -8.99 -5.12 28.04
CA ASN A 17 -9.50 -3.80 27.69
C ASN A 17 -8.38 -2.86 27.21
N GLN A 18 -7.23 -2.86 27.86
CA GLN A 18 -6.08 -2.07 27.44
C GLN A 18 -5.57 -2.50 26.07
N ALA A 19 -5.43 -3.81 25.81
CA ALA A 19 -5.00 -4.34 24.53
C ALA A 19 -5.98 -3.95 23.39
N LEU A 20 -7.28 -4.06 23.63
CA LEU A 20 -8.31 -3.64 22.67
C LEU A 20 -8.30 -2.13 22.43
N GLN A 21 -8.11 -1.31 23.48
CA GLN A 21 -8.01 0.14 23.33
C GLN A 21 -6.78 0.55 22.51
N ARG A 22 -5.63 -0.08 22.70
CA ARG A 22 -4.43 0.17 21.88
C ARG A 22 -4.68 -0.23 20.44
N LEU A 23 -5.23 -1.43 20.21
CA LEU A 23 -5.53 -1.88 18.85
C LEU A 23 -6.53 -0.95 18.15
N ALA A 24 -7.53 -0.43 18.86
CA ALA A 24 -8.50 0.53 18.34
C ALA A 24 -7.87 1.89 18.00
N LYS A 25 -6.74 2.24 18.62
CA LYS A 25 -5.96 3.45 18.32
C LYS A 25 -4.85 3.22 17.30
N THR A 26 -4.67 2.00 16.82
CA THR A 26 -3.64 1.67 15.85
C THR A 26 -4.26 1.54 14.46
N ALA A 27 -3.76 2.31 13.51
CA ALA A 27 -4.19 2.27 12.13
C ALA A 27 -3.04 1.86 11.20
N VAL A 28 -3.36 1.11 10.14
CA VAL A 28 -2.41 0.76 9.08
C VAL A 28 -2.78 1.55 7.84
N TYR A 29 -1.89 2.43 7.42
CA TYR A 29 -2.05 3.22 6.21
C TYR A 29 -1.19 2.66 5.08
N VAL A 30 -1.75 2.63 3.89
CA VAL A 30 -1.05 2.22 2.66
C VAL A 30 -1.26 3.28 1.60
N GLY A 31 -0.18 3.76 1.00
CA GLY A 31 -0.28 4.81 0.00
C GLY A 31 1.04 5.56 -0.20
N ILE A 32 0.95 6.79 -0.65
CA ILE A 32 2.09 7.67 -0.87
C ILE A 32 1.97 8.84 0.10
N SER A 33 2.86 8.89 1.09
CA SER A 33 2.89 9.99 2.07
C SER A 33 3.37 11.27 1.43
N ALA A 34 2.56 12.34 1.54
CA ALA A 34 2.96 13.68 1.13
C ALA A 34 4.18 14.15 1.93
N GLY A 35 5.16 14.75 1.25
CA GLY A 35 6.40 15.25 1.88
C GLY A 35 7.39 14.17 2.32
N SER A 36 7.11 12.88 2.10
CA SER A 36 8.07 11.81 2.33
C SER A 36 9.22 11.85 1.31
N LYS A 37 10.33 11.17 1.61
CA LYS A 37 11.45 11.05 0.68
C LYS A 37 11.03 10.43 -0.68
N GLY A 38 10.04 9.54 -0.67
CA GLY A 38 9.49 8.93 -1.88
C GLY A 38 8.54 9.84 -2.66
N ASP A 39 8.08 10.94 -2.06
CA ASP A 39 7.16 11.88 -2.70
C ASP A 39 7.86 12.79 -3.72
N THR A 40 9.13 13.13 -3.48
CA THR A 40 9.91 13.99 -4.39
C THR A 40 10.33 13.22 -5.63
N ARG A 41 10.15 13.83 -6.81
CA ARG A 41 10.53 13.24 -8.10
C ARG A 41 11.85 13.81 -8.60
N ASN A 42 12.65 12.93 -9.19
CA ASN A 42 13.95 13.29 -9.76
C ASN A 42 13.85 14.03 -11.11
N ASP A 43 12.68 14.01 -11.74
CA ASP A 43 12.41 14.61 -13.05
C ASP A 43 11.83 16.04 -12.97
N GLY A 44 11.72 16.61 -11.77
CA GLY A 44 11.15 17.94 -11.54
C GLY A 44 9.64 18.03 -11.80
N GLY A 45 8.98 16.88 -11.98
CA GLY A 45 7.52 16.81 -12.15
C GLY A 45 6.75 16.98 -10.85
N PRO A 46 5.41 16.91 -10.92
CA PRO A 46 4.55 16.94 -9.73
C PRO A 46 4.92 15.81 -8.76
N SER A 47 4.68 16.00 -7.46
CA SER A 47 4.97 15.01 -6.44
C SER A 47 4.27 13.67 -6.70
N ASN A 48 4.84 12.58 -6.21
CA ASN A 48 4.28 11.25 -6.42
C ASN A 48 2.91 11.09 -5.72
N HIS A 49 2.70 11.74 -4.59
CA HIS A 49 1.42 11.75 -3.90
C HIS A 49 0.33 12.42 -4.75
N LEU A 50 0.64 13.58 -5.37
CA LEU A 50 -0.30 14.26 -6.26
C LEU A 50 -0.59 13.43 -7.52
N LEU A 51 0.44 12.82 -8.11
CA LEU A 51 0.27 11.91 -9.24
C LEU A 51 -0.56 10.68 -8.88
N GLY A 52 -0.32 10.10 -7.71
CA GLY A 52 -1.10 8.99 -7.19
C GLY A 52 -2.58 9.35 -7.07
N PHE A 53 -2.87 10.50 -6.47
CA PHE A 53 -4.24 11.02 -6.35
C PHE A 53 -4.92 11.22 -7.72
N VAL A 54 -4.21 11.86 -8.66
CA VAL A 54 -4.73 12.11 -10.03
C VAL A 54 -4.97 10.80 -10.77
N HIS A 55 -4.10 9.82 -10.63
CA HIS A 55 -4.29 8.54 -11.31
C HIS A 55 -5.40 7.70 -10.68
N GLU A 56 -5.54 7.71 -9.36
CA GLU A 56 -6.62 6.99 -8.68
C GLU A 56 -7.99 7.55 -9.07
N ASN A 57 -8.14 8.88 -9.08
CA ASN A 57 -9.44 9.55 -9.25
C ASN A 57 -9.67 10.09 -10.68
N GLY A 58 -8.62 10.18 -11.48
CA GLY A 58 -8.66 10.89 -12.76
C GLY A 58 -8.59 12.41 -12.59
N SER A 59 -8.49 13.11 -13.72
CA SER A 59 -8.56 14.58 -13.78
C SER A 59 -9.30 15.00 -15.05
N PRO A 60 -10.61 15.24 -14.99
CA PRO A 60 -11.42 15.65 -16.13
C PRO A 60 -10.90 16.95 -16.79
N VAL A 61 -10.47 17.91 -15.99
CA VAL A 61 -9.92 19.19 -16.46
C VAL A 61 -8.68 18.98 -17.33
N ASN A 62 -7.84 18.00 -16.99
CA ASN A 62 -6.62 17.66 -17.74
C ASN A 62 -6.85 16.51 -18.73
N ASN A 63 -8.10 16.06 -18.89
CA ASN A 63 -8.46 14.93 -19.76
C ASN A 63 -7.62 13.66 -19.45
N ILE A 64 -7.44 13.38 -18.13
CA ILE A 64 -6.75 12.19 -17.63
C ILE A 64 -7.82 11.24 -17.09
N PRO A 65 -7.99 10.06 -17.69
CA PRO A 65 -8.93 9.06 -17.19
C PRO A 65 -8.45 8.46 -15.86
N PRO A 66 -9.37 8.04 -14.98
CA PRO A 66 -9.01 7.34 -13.76
C PRO A 66 -8.37 5.99 -14.09
N ARG A 67 -7.33 5.64 -13.34
CA ARG A 67 -6.66 4.34 -13.37
C ARG A 67 -6.43 3.91 -11.94
N PRO A 68 -7.51 3.53 -11.23
CA PRO A 68 -7.43 3.20 -9.82
C PRO A 68 -6.51 2.00 -9.61
N PHE A 69 -5.55 2.14 -8.73
CA PHE A 69 -4.55 1.11 -8.43
C PHE A 69 -4.48 0.80 -6.95
N LEU A 70 -4.77 1.78 -6.08
CA LEU A 70 -4.63 1.65 -4.64
C LEU A 70 -5.77 0.82 -4.06
N VAL A 71 -7.01 1.28 -4.22
CA VAL A 71 -8.19 0.58 -3.69
C VAL A 71 -8.36 -0.79 -4.33
N PRO A 72 -8.36 -0.96 -5.67
CA PRO A 72 -8.49 -2.29 -6.26
C PRO A 72 -7.33 -3.22 -5.91
N GLY A 73 -6.11 -2.70 -5.77
CA GLY A 73 -4.94 -3.49 -5.35
C GLY A 73 -5.07 -4.03 -3.93
N LEU A 74 -5.66 -3.27 -3.01
CA LEU A 74 -5.98 -3.73 -1.66
C LEU A 74 -7.15 -4.72 -1.66
N GLU A 75 -8.22 -4.45 -2.41
CA GLU A 75 -9.38 -5.33 -2.52
C GLU A 75 -9.05 -6.70 -3.10
N ALA A 76 -8.21 -6.75 -4.12
CA ALA A 76 -7.71 -8.00 -4.70
C ALA A 76 -6.94 -8.87 -3.70
N ASN A 77 -6.45 -8.28 -2.60
CA ASN A 77 -5.69 -8.95 -1.55
C ASN A 77 -6.42 -8.95 -0.19
N ARG A 78 -7.73 -8.73 -0.20
CA ARG A 78 -8.56 -8.58 1.00
C ARG A 78 -8.43 -9.76 1.97
N GLU A 79 -8.40 -10.98 1.48
CA GLU A 79 -8.29 -12.18 2.31
C GLU A 79 -6.98 -12.17 3.11
N MET A 80 -5.87 -11.88 2.47
CA MET A 80 -4.56 -11.75 3.11
C MET A 80 -4.57 -10.65 4.19
N ILE A 81 -5.20 -9.50 3.90
CA ILE A 81 -5.31 -8.38 4.84
C ILE A 81 -6.13 -8.79 6.06
N VAL A 82 -7.28 -9.43 5.86
CA VAL A 82 -8.16 -9.90 6.93
C VAL A 82 -7.46 -10.94 7.81
N ASP A 83 -6.72 -11.88 7.23
CA ASP A 83 -6.01 -12.91 7.99
C ASP A 83 -4.86 -12.32 8.83
N CYS A 84 -4.14 -11.33 8.29
CA CYS A 84 -3.13 -10.60 9.06
C CYS A 84 -3.76 -9.81 10.23
N LEU A 85 -4.92 -9.16 10.00
CA LEU A 85 -5.64 -8.44 11.06
C LEU A 85 -6.14 -9.39 12.15
N LYS A 86 -6.70 -10.54 11.77
CA LYS A 86 -7.07 -11.60 12.75
C LYS A 86 -5.86 -12.05 13.57
N GLY A 87 -4.72 -12.27 12.91
CA GLY A 87 -3.48 -12.65 13.59
C GLY A 87 -2.99 -11.58 14.58
N ALA A 88 -3.08 -10.31 14.21
CA ALA A 88 -2.75 -9.20 15.11
C ALA A 88 -3.69 -9.13 16.31
N MET A 89 -5.00 -9.31 16.08
CA MET A 89 -6.00 -9.38 17.13
C MET A 89 -5.75 -10.55 18.10
N ASP A 90 -5.45 -11.74 17.58
CA ASP A 90 -5.12 -12.90 18.40
C ASP A 90 -3.88 -12.67 19.28
N CYS A 91 -2.87 -11.99 18.76
CA CYS A 91 -1.69 -11.62 19.55
C CYS A 91 -2.04 -10.61 20.64
N ALA A 92 -2.85 -9.61 20.33
CA ALA A 92 -3.31 -8.61 21.29
C ALA A 92 -4.12 -9.25 22.43
N LEU A 93 -5.05 -10.18 22.11
CA LEU A 93 -5.85 -10.91 23.06
C LEU A 93 -5.02 -11.82 24.01
N LYS A 94 -3.85 -12.27 23.53
CA LYS A 94 -2.88 -13.06 24.32
C LYS A 94 -1.91 -12.20 25.14
N GLY A 95 -2.02 -10.86 25.05
CA GLY A 95 -1.09 -9.93 25.71
C GLY A 95 0.28 -9.84 25.05
N ASP A 96 0.46 -10.38 23.84
CA ASP A 96 1.74 -10.33 23.12
C ASP A 96 1.83 -9.08 22.23
N GLU A 97 2.00 -7.92 22.87
CA GLU A 97 2.06 -6.61 22.20
C GLU A 97 3.15 -6.55 21.11
N LYS A 98 4.31 -7.17 21.39
CA LYS A 98 5.42 -7.19 20.45
C LYS A 98 5.07 -7.91 19.14
N LYS A 99 4.45 -9.08 19.25
CA LYS A 99 3.99 -9.82 18.06
C LYS A 99 2.83 -9.13 17.37
N CYS A 100 1.94 -8.48 18.10
CA CYS A 100 0.86 -7.68 17.55
C CYS A 100 1.44 -6.58 16.65
N GLY A 101 2.36 -5.73 17.15
CA GLY A 101 3.05 -4.70 16.40
C GLY A 101 3.75 -5.24 15.16
N GLN A 102 4.56 -6.31 15.32
CA GLN A 102 5.24 -6.95 14.18
C GLN A 102 4.27 -7.48 13.11
N THR A 103 3.09 -7.95 13.53
CA THR A 103 2.08 -8.46 12.59
C THR A 103 1.46 -7.31 11.81
N LEU A 104 1.19 -6.17 12.46
CA LEU A 104 0.68 -4.96 11.81
C LEU A 104 1.71 -4.34 10.86
N GLU A 105 2.99 -4.27 11.25
CA GLU A 105 4.07 -3.83 10.37
C GLU A 105 4.19 -4.73 9.12
N ARG A 106 4.13 -6.03 9.33
CA ARG A 106 4.14 -7.00 8.22
C ARG A 106 2.93 -6.84 7.31
N LEU A 107 1.75 -6.56 7.89
CA LEU A 107 0.55 -6.23 7.12
C LEU A 107 0.77 -4.98 6.26
N ALA A 108 1.34 -3.91 6.81
CA ALA A 108 1.62 -2.67 6.10
C ALA A 108 2.52 -2.93 4.88
N ILE A 109 3.64 -3.62 5.07
CA ILE A 109 4.61 -3.95 4.00
C ILE A 109 3.95 -4.84 2.93
N ARG A 110 3.22 -5.87 3.34
CA ARG A 110 2.55 -6.80 2.40
C ARG A 110 1.47 -6.11 1.58
N SER A 111 0.70 -5.21 2.21
CA SER A 111 -0.33 -4.44 1.53
C SER A 111 0.25 -3.47 0.52
N ALA A 112 1.34 -2.77 0.85
CA ALA A 112 2.07 -1.93 -0.10
C ALA A 112 2.63 -2.75 -1.27
N SER A 113 3.19 -3.93 -1.00
CA SER A 113 3.68 -4.85 -2.04
C SER A 113 2.56 -5.36 -2.94
N ALA A 114 1.37 -5.63 -2.37
CA ALA A 114 0.20 -6.07 -3.12
C ALA A 114 -0.26 -4.98 -4.12
N VAL A 115 -0.31 -3.72 -3.69
CA VAL A 115 -0.64 -2.59 -4.57
C VAL A 115 0.41 -2.43 -5.68
N LYS A 116 1.70 -2.53 -5.35
CA LYS A 116 2.80 -2.49 -6.34
C LYS A 116 2.68 -3.60 -7.39
N SER A 117 2.33 -4.81 -6.95
CA SER A 117 2.07 -5.95 -7.85
C SER A 117 0.85 -5.70 -8.73
N TYR A 118 -0.23 -5.18 -8.16
CA TYR A 118 -1.45 -4.85 -8.90
C TYR A 118 -1.16 -3.83 -10.02
N MET A 119 -0.38 -2.79 -9.74
CA MET A 119 0.05 -1.82 -10.76
C MET A 119 0.82 -2.48 -11.93
N GLN A 120 1.48 -3.60 -11.69
CA GLN A 120 2.22 -4.33 -12.73
C GLN A 120 1.36 -5.29 -13.55
N THR A 121 0.30 -5.83 -12.95
CA THR A 121 -0.49 -6.92 -13.54
C THR A 121 -1.85 -6.47 -14.05
N ALA A 122 -2.43 -5.42 -13.47
CA ALA A 122 -3.76 -4.95 -13.83
C ALA A 122 -3.82 -4.39 -15.25
N ASP A 123 -4.96 -4.55 -15.87
CA ASP A 123 -5.28 -3.98 -17.18
C ASP A 123 -5.88 -2.60 -16.97
N PHE A 124 -5.07 -1.56 -17.21
CA PHE A 124 -5.49 -0.16 -17.13
C PHE A 124 -5.86 0.40 -18.49
N GLU A 125 -6.70 1.43 -18.50
CA GLU A 125 -6.99 2.17 -19.72
C GLU A 125 -5.69 2.59 -20.41
N PRO A 126 -5.52 2.28 -21.72
CA PRO A 126 -4.28 2.50 -22.46
C PRO A 126 -3.84 3.97 -22.45
N LEU A 127 -2.55 4.17 -22.63
CA LEU A 127 -1.98 5.51 -22.80
C LEU A 127 -2.37 6.08 -24.16
N LYS A 128 -2.64 7.39 -24.20
CA LYS A 128 -2.83 8.11 -25.46
C LYS A 128 -1.56 8.03 -26.32
N PRO A 129 -1.68 7.93 -27.66
CA PRO A 129 -0.52 7.85 -28.56
C PRO A 129 0.51 8.97 -28.35
N ARG A 130 0.03 10.19 -28.08
CA ARG A 130 0.89 11.35 -27.76
C ARG A 130 1.74 11.12 -26.50
N THR A 131 1.16 10.47 -25.48
CA THR A 131 1.89 10.16 -24.23
C THR A 131 2.99 9.14 -24.49
N ILE A 132 2.70 8.11 -25.30
CA ILE A 132 3.68 7.09 -25.69
C ILE A 132 4.83 7.76 -26.47
N ALA A 133 4.51 8.58 -27.46
CA ALA A 133 5.51 9.30 -28.25
C ALA A 133 6.41 10.19 -27.38
N ASN A 134 5.83 10.91 -26.42
CA ASN A 134 6.60 11.75 -25.49
C ASN A 134 7.52 10.91 -24.57
N ARG A 135 7.04 9.77 -24.06
CA ARG A 135 7.86 8.87 -23.24
C ARG A 135 9.03 8.30 -24.04
N ASN A 136 8.80 7.89 -25.26
CA ASN A 136 9.84 7.36 -26.16
C ASN A 136 10.88 8.44 -26.47
N ARG A 137 10.46 9.66 -26.77
CA ARG A 137 11.38 10.79 -26.99
C ARG A 137 12.26 11.07 -25.76
N SER A 138 11.69 11.11 -24.57
CA SER A 138 12.44 11.30 -23.32
C SER A 138 13.51 10.22 -23.12
N ARG A 139 13.22 8.99 -23.47
CA ARG A 139 14.17 7.86 -23.34
C ARG A 139 15.31 7.93 -24.32
N LEU A 140 15.03 8.27 -25.57
CA LEU A 140 16.06 8.50 -26.59
C LEU A 140 17.01 9.62 -26.15
N THR A 141 16.48 10.71 -25.59
CA THR A 141 17.30 11.80 -25.06
C THR A 141 18.17 11.37 -23.87
N GLN A 142 17.75 10.36 -23.11
CA GLN A 142 18.51 9.78 -22.01
C GLN A 142 19.48 8.65 -22.44
N GLY A 143 19.61 8.40 -23.74
CA GLY A 143 20.57 7.45 -24.30
C GLY A 143 20.09 5.98 -24.36
N THR A 144 18.80 5.72 -24.18
CA THR A 144 18.22 4.38 -24.38
C THR A 144 18.18 4.07 -25.89
N ARG A 145 18.67 2.91 -26.29
CA ARG A 145 18.65 2.49 -27.69
C ARG A 145 17.25 2.12 -28.15
N GLU A 146 16.92 2.37 -29.43
CA GLU A 146 15.58 2.09 -29.98
C GLU A 146 15.19 0.60 -29.85
N ASN A 147 16.12 -0.32 -30.00
CA ASN A 147 15.89 -1.77 -29.85
C ASN A 147 15.59 -2.19 -28.41
N GLU A 148 15.92 -1.38 -27.41
CA GLU A 148 15.62 -1.59 -26.00
C GLU A 148 14.28 -1.02 -25.59
N MET A 149 13.58 -0.35 -26.51
CA MET A 149 12.34 0.39 -26.24
C MET A 149 11.08 -0.40 -26.58
N GLU A 150 11.20 -1.54 -27.26
CA GLU A 150 10.06 -2.35 -27.66
C GLU A 150 9.30 -2.86 -26.43
N GLY A 151 8.03 -2.46 -26.29
CA GLY A 151 7.18 -2.78 -25.15
C GLY A 151 7.45 -2.03 -23.86
N VAL A 152 8.55 -1.27 -23.76
CA VAL A 152 8.93 -0.54 -22.54
C VAL A 152 8.24 0.83 -22.51
N GLY A 153 7.56 1.15 -21.39
CA GLY A 153 6.89 2.45 -21.19
C GLY A 153 5.51 2.60 -21.82
N ILE A 154 4.99 1.54 -22.43
CA ILE A 154 3.61 1.49 -22.92
C ILE A 154 2.65 1.29 -21.75
N ARG A 155 3.14 0.73 -20.64
CA ARG A 155 2.33 0.43 -19.47
C ARG A 155 1.87 1.71 -18.77
N PRO A 156 0.57 1.90 -18.55
CA PRO A 156 0.07 2.99 -17.71
C PRO A 156 0.68 2.93 -16.31
N LEU A 157 0.77 4.06 -15.62
CA LEU A 157 1.31 4.24 -14.27
C LEU A 157 2.81 3.95 -14.11
N ILE A 158 3.41 3.13 -14.98
CA ILE A 158 4.83 2.76 -14.90
C ILE A 158 5.60 3.42 -16.05
N ASN A 159 6.37 4.45 -15.72
CA ASN A 159 7.35 5.06 -16.64
C ASN A 159 8.78 4.85 -16.10
N THR A 160 9.14 5.57 -15.06
CA THR A 160 10.43 5.45 -14.36
C THR A 160 10.35 4.53 -13.13
N GLY A 161 9.16 4.10 -12.74
CA GLY A 161 8.91 3.34 -11.51
C GLY A 161 8.76 4.20 -10.25
N GLN A 162 9.10 5.50 -10.29
CA GLN A 162 9.09 6.36 -9.10
C GLN A 162 7.74 6.38 -8.37
N LEU A 163 6.61 6.44 -9.09
CA LEU A 163 5.29 6.40 -8.50
C LEU A 163 5.03 5.08 -7.75
N ARG A 164 5.37 3.95 -8.37
CA ARG A 164 5.23 2.62 -7.77
C ARG A 164 6.11 2.48 -6.53
N ASP A 165 7.37 2.93 -6.63
CA ASP A 165 8.35 2.78 -5.56
C ASP A 165 8.04 3.70 -4.36
N ALA A 166 7.31 4.81 -4.60
CA ALA A 166 6.84 5.72 -3.56
C ALA A 166 5.67 5.16 -2.71
N ILE A 167 5.02 4.07 -3.14
CA ILE A 167 3.96 3.45 -2.34
C ILE A 167 4.60 2.76 -1.14
N ASP A 168 4.10 3.07 0.03
CA ASP A 168 4.58 2.49 1.29
C ASP A 168 3.42 2.14 2.21
N GLY A 169 3.70 1.37 3.25
CA GLY A 169 2.75 1.02 4.30
C GLY A 169 3.33 1.38 5.65
N VAL A 170 2.54 2.08 6.47
CA VAL A 170 2.96 2.53 7.79
C VAL A 170 1.90 2.17 8.83
N VAL A 171 2.36 1.88 10.05
CA VAL A 171 1.52 1.70 11.22
C VAL A 171 1.59 2.99 12.04
N VAL A 172 0.44 3.53 12.41
CA VAL A 172 0.34 4.77 13.19
C VAL A 172 -0.50 4.48 14.42
N GLU A 173 -0.04 4.92 15.58
CA GLU A 173 -0.82 4.94 16.83
C GLU A 173 -1.43 6.35 16.97
N GLU A 174 -2.78 6.42 17.09
CA GLU A 174 -3.56 7.64 17.26
C GLU A 174 -3.91 7.91 18.74
#